data_e9d7d8a6ad46a6802d3f5486d93e9a16
#
_entry.id   e9d7d8a6ad46a6802d3f5486d93e9a16
#
_cell.length_a   1.000
_cell.length_b   1.000
_cell.length_c   1.000
_cell.angle_alpha   90.00
_cell.angle_beta   90.00
_cell.angle_gamma   90.00
#
_symmetry.space_group_name_H-M   'P 1'
#
loop_
_entity.id
_entity.type
_entity.pdbx_description
1 polymer ?
#
loop_
_entity_poly.entity_id
_entity_poly.type
_entity_poly.pdbx_seq_one_letter_code
_entity_poly.pdbx_strand_id
1 'polypeptide(L)'
;MVPGDITTRTGGYIYDARVADGLRSLGWTIDVRTLDGSFPRPSPAALAHAMGVLAGITAGARVIVDSLALGAMPDVIAAHASRLRIAALMHLPLAADVSADPDTRADVAAAEGRALSAVSLVIVTGTATEALLSRYRLPAGRVVVVEPGTDPAPLARGSGAGPVALLCVAAVHRGKGHEALLQALSEVANRGWRLVCAGDLTRDPDMVGRVMTMRTRLGLQDRVSFLGDLSASDLNEHYDRAALIVSPSRQETYGMAVADALARGIPVVATATGAIPKLVGSEAGLVVPVDDTASLAGALSRAIGDADLRRLLAAGARRVRARLPTWDDAAARMAAALTSLGTS
;
A
#
# COMPACT_ATOMS: atom_id res chain seq x y z
N MET A 1 6.52 15.23 7.55
CA MET A 1 7.80 14.65 7.95
C MET A 1 7.80 13.19 7.54
N VAL A 2 8.75 12.77 6.75
CA VAL A 2 8.83 11.42 6.20
C VAL A 2 10.23 10.83 6.48
N PRO A 3 10.35 9.54 6.84
CA PRO A 3 11.65 8.89 6.98
C PRO A 3 12.25 8.58 5.61
N GLY A 4 13.53 8.90 5.39
CA GLY A 4 14.21 8.68 4.11
C GLY A 4 13.67 9.54 2.97
N ASP A 5 13.85 9.08 1.73
CA ASP A 5 13.51 9.83 0.53
C ASP A 5 12.05 9.59 0.13
N ILE A 6 11.24 10.66 0.11
CA ILE A 6 9.82 10.64 -0.31
C ILE A 6 9.64 10.20 -1.78
N THR A 7 10.69 10.23 -2.60
CA THR A 7 10.64 9.77 -3.99
C THR A 7 10.76 8.24 -4.13
N THR A 8 11.01 7.54 -3.03
CA THR A 8 11.05 6.08 -3.00
C THR A 8 9.71 5.49 -3.43
N ARG A 9 9.72 4.54 -4.37
CA ARG A 9 8.52 3.96 -4.98
C ARG A 9 7.86 2.90 -4.09
N THR A 10 7.27 3.35 -2.97
CA THR A 10 6.37 2.52 -2.14
C THR A 10 4.98 3.15 -2.14
N GLY A 11 3.95 2.35 -1.88
CA GLY A 11 2.58 2.86 -1.82
C GLY A 11 2.42 4.01 -0.82
N GLY A 12 3.07 3.93 0.34
CA GLY A 12 3.05 5.01 1.35
C GLY A 12 3.66 6.30 0.81
N TYR A 13 4.90 6.26 0.31
CA TYR A 13 5.57 7.47 -0.19
C TYR A 13 4.93 8.05 -1.45
N ILE A 14 4.37 7.20 -2.34
CA ILE A 14 3.56 7.69 -3.46
C ILE A 14 2.36 8.47 -2.95
N TYR A 15 1.66 7.94 -1.93
CA TYR A 15 0.55 8.63 -1.30
C TYR A 15 1.00 9.98 -0.71
N ASP A 16 2.08 9.98 0.09
CA ASP A 16 2.60 11.18 0.74
C ASP A 16 2.97 12.28 -0.26
N ALA A 17 3.68 11.91 -1.32
CA ALA A 17 4.06 12.84 -2.39
C ALA A 17 2.84 13.40 -3.11
N ARG A 18 1.89 12.54 -3.51
CA ARG A 18 0.67 12.96 -4.24
C ARG A 18 -0.23 13.87 -3.39
N VAL A 19 -0.39 13.56 -2.10
CA VAL A 19 -1.16 14.41 -1.19
C VAL A 19 -0.45 15.75 -0.97
N ALA A 20 0.88 15.76 -0.80
CA ALA A 20 1.64 17.00 -0.69
C ALA A 20 1.49 17.88 -1.93
N ASP A 21 1.55 17.31 -3.13
CA ASP A 21 1.34 18.04 -4.39
C ASP A 21 -0.09 18.53 -4.55
N GLY A 22 -1.07 17.70 -4.22
CA GLY A 22 -2.48 18.10 -4.22
C GLY A 22 -2.78 19.25 -3.24
N LEU A 23 -2.20 19.23 -2.04
CA LEU A 23 -2.30 20.34 -1.09
C LEU A 23 -1.66 21.62 -1.63
N ARG A 24 -0.50 21.54 -2.31
CA ARG A 24 0.12 22.71 -2.98
C ARG A 24 -0.80 23.28 -4.05
N SER A 25 -1.44 22.44 -4.84
CA SER A 25 -2.42 22.85 -5.86
C SER A 25 -3.64 23.54 -5.25
N LEU A 26 -3.99 23.23 -3.99
CA LEU A 26 -5.04 23.90 -3.22
C LEU A 26 -4.54 25.16 -2.48
N GLY A 27 -3.32 25.63 -2.74
CA GLY A 27 -2.76 26.87 -2.17
C GLY A 27 -2.07 26.68 -0.81
N TRP A 28 -1.82 25.44 -0.34
CA TRP A 28 -1.07 25.22 0.88
C TRP A 28 0.44 25.33 0.64
N THR A 29 1.15 25.96 1.57
CA THR A 29 2.61 25.91 1.60
C THR A 29 3.03 24.62 2.30
N ILE A 30 3.65 23.70 1.57
CA ILE A 30 4.09 22.40 2.09
C ILE A 30 5.62 22.34 2.08
N ASP A 31 6.19 22.21 3.26
CA ASP A 31 7.61 21.97 3.50
C ASP A 31 7.81 20.51 3.90
N VAL A 32 8.47 19.72 3.06
CA VAL A 32 8.76 18.31 3.32
C VAL A 32 10.07 18.19 4.08
N ARG A 33 9.99 17.70 5.34
CA ARG A 33 11.15 17.45 6.18
C ARG A 33 11.48 15.97 6.18
N THR A 34 12.67 15.66 5.73
CA THR A 34 13.21 14.30 5.70
C THR A 34 13.77 13.95 7.10
N LEU A 35 13.37 12.81 7.62
CA LEU A 35 13.96 12.16 8.78
C LEU A 35 14.96 11.09 8.36
N ASP A 36 15.75 10.60 9.30
CA ASP A 36 16.68 9.50 9.06
C ASP A 36 15.96 8.25 8.51
N GLY A 37 16.55 7.57 7.54
CA GLY A 37 15.97 6.40 6.90
C GLY A 37 15.96 5.13 7.77
N SER A 38 16.54 5.15 8.98
CA SER A 38 16.54 4.00 9.90
C SER A 38 15.19 3.75 10.58
N PHE A 39 14.24 4.70 10.51
CA PHE A 39 12.88 4.43 11.00
C PHE A 39 12.24 3.28 10.22
N PRO A 40 11.50 2.40 10.90
CA PRO A 40 10.98 2.48 12.29
C PRO A 40 11.93 1.92 13.37
N ARG A 41 13.20 1.75 13.11
CA ARG A 41 14.22 1.29 14.08
C ARG A 41 15.31 2.35 14.23
N PRO A 42 14.95 3.54 14.80
CA PRO A 42 15.86 4.67 14.82
C PRO A 42 17.04 4.44 15.78
N SER A 43 18.22 4.91 15.35
CA SER A 43 19.35 5.06 16.26
C SER A 43 19.14 6.25 17.22
N PRO A 44 19.90 6.35 18.33
CA PRO A 44 19.87 7.55 19.16
C PRO A 44 20.16 8.85 18.41
N ALA A 45 21.04 8.82 17.40
CA ALA A 45 21.33 9.95 16.53
C ALA A 45 20.12 10.33 15.66
N ALA A 46 19.39 9.33 15.11
CA ALA A 46 18.17 9.57 14.36
C ALA A 46 17.07 10.21 15.20
N LEU A 47 16.91 9.80 16.46
CA LEU A 47 15.98 10.40 17.41
C LEU A 47 16.40 11.86 17.76
N ALA A 48 17.68 12.11 17.98
CA ALA A 48 18.19 13.46 18.23
C ALA A 48 17.99 14.36 17.00
N HIS A 49 18.20 13.86 15.78
CA HIS A 49 17.91 14.56 14.55
C HIS A 49 16.42 14.92 14.45
N ALA A 50 15.52 13.96 14.68
CA ALA A 50 14.07 14.20 14.64
C ALA A 50 13.63 15.26 15.68
N MET A 51 14.19 15.22 16.89
CA MET A 51 13.99 16.24 17.93
C MET A 51 14.42 17.63 17.43
N GLY A 52 15.61 17.75 16.83
CA GLY A 52 16.12 19.01 16.27
C GLY A 52 15.25 19.54 15.13
N VAL A 53 14.81 18.66 14.21
CA VAL A 53 13.90 19.04 13.12
C VAL A 53 12.59 19.60 13.67
N LEU A 54 11.95 18.92 14.62
CA LEU A 54 10.72 19.40 15.24
C LEU A 54 10.94 20.70 16.02
N ALA A 55 12.06 20.82 16.76
CA ALA A 55 12.39 22.04 17.53
C ALA A 55 12.49 23.28 16.62
N GLY A 56 12.98 23.13 15.40
CA GLY A 56 13.10 24.20 14.40
C GLY A 56 11.79 24.63 13.74
N ILE A 57 10.67 23.93 13.96
CA ILE A 57 9.37 24.30 13.41
C ILE A 57 8.70 25.37 14.30
N THR A 58 8.13 26.40 13.68
CA THR A 58 7.43 27.49 14.37
C THR A 58 6.25 26.95 15.20
N ALA A 59 6.08 27.48 16.41
CA ALA A 59 4.95 27.12 17.28
C ALA A 59 3.61 27.43 16.60
N GLY A 60 2.63 26.54 16.81
CA GLY A 60 1.32 26.60 16.16
C GLY A 60 1.27 26.01 14.75
N ALA A 61 2.42 25.67 14.15
CA ALA A 61 2.45 25.06 12.83
C ALA A 61 1.79 23.68 12.83
N ARG A 62 1.14 23.35 11.71
CA ARG A 62 0.60 22.00 11.45
C ARG A 62 1.72 21.10 10.94
N VAL A 63 1.84 19.92 11.52
CA VAL A 63 2.88 18.94 11.16
C VAL A 63 2.23 17.60 10.93
N ILE A 64 2.36 17.06 9.72
CA ILE A 64 2.02 15.67 9.42
C ILE A 64 3.27 14.82 9.61
N VAL A 65 3.17 13.76 10.40
CA VAL A 65 4.26 12.81 10.63
C VAL A 65 3.84 11.43 10.14
N ASP A 66 4.63 10.86 9.22
CA ASP A 66 4.43 9.49 8.74
C ASP A 66 4.54 8.48 9.88
N SER A 67 3.70 7.46 9.85
CA SER A 67 3.56 6.44 10.89
C SER A 67 4.84 5.65 11.19
N LEU A 68 5.69 5.42 10.17
CA LEU A 68 6.97 4.74 10.38
C LEU A 68 7.87 5.47 11.38
N ALA A 69 7.86 6.82 11.31
CA ALA A 69 8.61 7.63 12.27
C ALA A 69 7.82 7.86 13.57
N LEU A 70 6.55 8.25 13.46
CA LEU A 70 5.74 8.65 14.60
C LEU A 70 5.68 7.57 15.68
N GLY A 71 5.34 6.32 15.30
CA GLY A 71 5.20 5.20 16.23
C GLY A 71 6.51 4.81 16.93
N ALA A 72 7.65 5.14 16.32
CA ALA A 72 8.98 4.80 16.82
C ALA A 72 9.66 5.91 17.64
N MET A 73 9.00 7.09 17.80
CA MET A 73 9.58 8.24 18.53
C MET A 73 8.57 8.91 19.50
N PRO A 74 7.87 8.14 20.37
CA PRO A 74 6.78 8.68 21.18
C PRO A 74 7.21 9.85 22.08
N ASP A 75 8.40 9.81 22.66
CA ASP A 75 8.88 10.84 23.58
C ASP A 75 9.23 12.15 22.82
N VAL A 76 9.74 12.02 21.58
CA VAL A 76 9.98 13.16 20.68
C VAL A 76 8.66 13.84 20.31
N ILE A 77 7.63 13.06 19.97
CA ILE A 77 6.29 13.59 19.65
C ILE A 77 5.70 14.30 20.87
N ALA A 78 5.73 13.65 22.05
CA ALA A 78 5.18 14.21 23.28
C ALA A 78 5.83 15.55 23.67
N ALA A 79 7.15 15.67 23.51
CA ALA A 79 7.90 16.91 23.81
C ALA A 79 7.46 18.12 22.97
N HIS A 80 6.84 17.89 21.81
CA HIS A 80 6.41 18.95 20.90
C HIS A 80 4.90 19.12 20.76
N ALA A 81 4.11 18.19 21.32
CA ALA A 81 2.65 18.16 21.17
C ALA A 81 1.93 19.42 21.71
N SER A 82 2.49 20.08 22.74
CA SER A 82 1.90 21.29 23.32
C SER A 82 2.09 22.54 22.45
N ARG A 83 3.13 22.57 21.60
CA ARG A 83 3.45 23.75 20.80
C ARG A 83 3.18 23.58 19.30
N LEU A 84 3.08 22.35 18.82
CA LEU A 84 2.79 22.01 17.41
C LEU A 84 1.44 21.32 17.29
N ARG A 85 0.79 21.48 16.14
CA ARG A 85 -0.45 20.80 15.81
C ARG A 85 -0.10 19.54 15.00
N ILE A 86 0.16 18.44 15.71
CA ILE A 86 0.67 17.23 15.09
C ILE A 86 -0.49 16.32 14.65
N ALA A 87 -0.45 15.90 13.38
CA ALA A 87 -1.27 14.84 12.81
C ALA A 87 -0.39 13.62 12.51
N ALA A 88 -0.86 12.44 12.90
CA ALA A 88 -0.29 11.17 12.44
C ALA A 88 -0.84 10.81 11.07
N LEU A 89 0.01 10.40 10.13
CA LEU A 89 -0.42 9.80 8.87
C LEU A 89 -0.12 8.30 8.90
N MET A 90 -1.18 7.51 9.04
CA MET A 90 -1.10 6.07 9.28
C MET A 90 -1.38 5.28 8.01
N HIS A 91 -0.34 4.78 7.36
CA HIS A 91 -0.49 3.80 6.28
C HIS A 91 -0.80 2.42 6.85
N LEU A 92 0.01 1.97 7.80
CA LEU A 92 -0.15 0.72 8.53
C LEU A 92 0.39 0.91 9.94
N PRO A 93 -0.36 0.54 11.01
CA PRO A 93 0.21 0.53 12.36
C PRO A 93 1.42 -0.40 12.45
N LEU A 94 2.52 0.06 13.05
CA LEU A 94 3.76 -0.72 13.18
C LEU A 94 3.52 -2.06 13.86
N ALA A 95 2.70 -2.06 14.90
CA ALA A 95 2.35 -3.28 15.65
C ALA A 95 1.44 -4.24 14.86
N ALA A 96 0.86 -3.81 13.74
CA ALA A 96 0.03 -4.64 12.87
C ALA A 96 0.82 -5.22 11.68
N ASP A 97 2.07 -4.79 11.45
CA ASP A 97 2.88 -5.32 10.35
C ASP A 97 3.18 -6.82 10.57
N VAL A 98 2.76 -7.66 9.63
CA VAL A 98 2.98 -9.11 9.67
C VAL A 98 4.46 -9.49 9.51
N SER A 99 5.29 -8.58 9.01
CA SER A 99 6.74 -8.75 8.91
C SER A 99 7.49 -8.34 10.18
N ALA A 100 6.80 -7.67 11.14
CA ALA A 100 7.40 -7.28 12.40
C ALA A 100 7.68 -8.51 13.30
N ASP A 101 8.76 -8.40 14.08
CA ASP A 101 9.15 -9.41 15.04
C ASP A 101 8.04 -9.59 16.11
N PRO A 102 7.49 -10.81 16.28
CA PRO A 102 6.47 -11.08 17.28
C PRO A 102 6.87 -10.72 18.71
N ASP A 103 8.15 -10.90 19.05
CA ASP A 103 8.66 -10.71 20.41
C ASP A 103 8.70 -9.22 20.81
N THR A 104 8.89 -8.32 19.82
CA THR A 104 8.91 -6.87 20.05
C THR A 104 7.56 -6.20 19.84
N ARG A 105 6.57 -6.92 19.35
CA ARG A 105 5.27 -6.36 18.93
C ARG A 105 4.52 -5.64 20.04
N ALA A 106 4.60 -6.15 21.28
CA ALA A 106 3.94 -5.53 22.43
C ALA A 106 4.56 -4.17 22.77
N ASP A 107 5.89 -4.07 22.74
CA ASP A 107 6.63 -2.83 23.01
C ASP A 107 6.39 -1.80 21.91
N VAL A 108 6.38 -2.26 20.64
CA VAL A 108 6.05 -1.42 19.48
C VAL A 108 4.63 -0.88 19.62
N ALA A 109 3.64 -1.72 19.99
CA ALA A 109 2.26 -1.28 20.20
C ALA A 109 2.15 -0.26 21.34
N ALA A 110 2.88 -0.45 22.43
CA ALA A 110 2.89 0.49 23.56
C ALA A 110 3.51 1.83 23.17
N ALA A 111 4.63 1.84 22.43
CA ALA A 111 5.28 3.05 21.93
C ALA A 111 4.37 3.81 20.95
N GLU A 112 3.81 3.09 19.97
CA GLU A 112 2.88 3.65 18.99
C GLU A 112 1.63 4.25 19.67
N GLY A 113 1.08 3.54 20.68
CA GLY A 113 -0.05 4.04 21.47
C GLY A 113 0.27 5.33 22.21
N ARG A 114 1.46 5.47 22.81
CA ARG A 114 1.90 6.73 23.46
C ARG A 114 2.00 7.86 22.43
N ALA A 115 2.60 7.60 21.25
CA ALA A 115 2.71 8.59 20.20
C ALA A 115 1.33 9.06 19.70
N LEU A 116 0.41 8.11 19.45
CA LEU A 116 -0.95 8.40 19.00
C LEU A 116 -1.78 9.16 20.04
N SER A 117 -1.52 8.94 21.33
CA SER A 117 -2.19 9.68 22.40
C SER A 117 -1.77 11.15 22.45
N ALA A 118 -0.56 11.47 22.02
CA ALA A 118 0.00 12.81 22.04
C ALA A 118 -0.37 13.68 20.81
N VAL A 119 -0.89 13.09 19.72
CA VAL A 119 -1.25 13.85 18.51
C VAL A 119 -2.70 14.30 18.54
N SER A 120 -2.99 15.40 17.83
CA SER A 120 -4.34 15.98 17.79
C SER A 120 -5.26 15.29 16.76
N LEU A 121 -4.69 14.68 15.72
CA LEU A 121 -5.42 14.03 14.63
C LEU A 121 -4.67 12.80 14.16
N VAL A 122 -5.42 11.77 13.75
CA VAL A 122 -4.88 10.57 13.11
C VAL A 122 -5.56 10.43 11.76
N ILE A 123 -4.78 10.51 10.69
CA ILE A 123 -5.25 10.35 9.33
C ILE A 123 -4.88 8.94 8.87
N VAL A 124 -5.86 8.17 8.42
CA VAL A 124 -5.66 6.80 7.95
C VAL A 124 -5.99 6.69 6.46
N THR A 125 -5.29 5.81 5.75
CA THR A 125 -5.45 5.63 4.31
C THR A 125 -6.61 4.70 3.90
N GLY A 126 -7.42 4.26 4.87
CA GLY A 126 -8.61 3.45 4.59
C GLY A 126 -9.27 2.94 5.86
N THR A 127 -10.52 2.50 5.75
CA THR A 127 -11.31 1.95 6.86
C THR A 127 -10.69 0.67 7.46
N ALA A 128 -9.92 -0.08 6.67
CA ALA A 128 -9.18 -1.23 7.16
C ALA A 128 -8.07 -0.81 8.15
N THR A 129 -7.36 0.28 7.86
CA THR A 129 -6.38 0.85 8.79
C THR A 129 -7.06 1.42 10.03
N GLU A 130 -8.21 2.11 9.87
CA GLU A 130 -9.02 2.60 10.99
C GLU A 130 -9.39 1.47 11.95
N ALA A 131 -9.86 0.33 11.43
CA ALA A 131 -10.21 -0.83 12.25
C ALA A 131 -9.03 -1.35 13.08
N LEU A 132 -7.80 -1.32 12.54
CA LEU A 132 -6.59 -1.72 13.26
C LEU A 132 -6.24 -0.78 14.44
N LEU A 133 -6.73 0.47 14.39
CA LEU A 133 -6.49 1.46 15.46
C LEU A 133 -7.40 1.28 16.67
N SER A 134 -8.44 0.43 16.60
CA SER A 134 -9.37 0.17 17.71
C SER A 134 -8.65 -0.25 19.01
N ARG A 135 -7.50 -0.92 18.89
CA ARG A 135 -6.66 -1.32 20.02
C ARG A 135 -6.10 -0.15 20.84
N TYR A 136 -5.96 1.04 20.24
CA TYR A 136 -5.39 2.23 20.90
C TYR A 136 -6.43 3.09 21.61
N ARG A 137 -7.73 2.76 21.49
CA ARG A 137 -8.85 3.46 22.17
C ARG A 137 -8.80 4.98 21.99
N LEU A 138 -8.54 5.43 20.76
CA LEU A 138 -8.48 6.86 20.46
C LEU A 138 -9.86 7.53 20.68
N PRO A 139 -9.89 8.79 21.12
CA PRO A 139 -11.13 9.54 21.26
C PRO A 139 -11.94 9.59 19.96
N ALA A 140 -13.27 9.58 20.08
CA ALA A 140 -14.17 9.73 18.95
C ALA A 140 -13.86 11.04 18.17
N GLY A 141 -13.91 10.96 16.84
CA GLY A 141 -13.62 12.10 15.95
C GLY A 141 -12.13 12.42 15.76
N ARG A 142 -11.22 11.72 16.45
CA ARG A 142 -9.78 11.93 16.25
C ARG A 142 -9.23 11.23 15.01
N VAL A 143 -9.93 10.24 14.49
CA VAL A 143 -9.51 9.47 13.30
C VAL A 143 -10.30 9.95 12.09
N VAL A 144 -9.59 10.24 11.00
CA VAL A 144 -10.17 10.65 9.71
C VAL A 144 -9.62 9.77 8.61
N VAL A 145 -10.51 9.23 7.77
CA VAL A 145 -10.14 8.41 6.63
C VAL A 145 -9.92 9.30 5.39
N VAL A 146 -8.72 9.23 4.83
CA VAL A 146 -8.36 9.88 3.56
C VAL A 146 -7.81 8.81 2.63
N GLU A 147 -8.70 8.18 1.86
CA GLU A 147 -8.33 7.10 0.93
C GLU A 147 -7.44 7.65 -0.19
N PRO A 148 -6.46 6.86 -0.70
CA PRO A 148 -5.66 7.22 -1.86
C PRO A 148 -6.50 7.53 -3.08
N GLY A 149 -6.06 8.48 -3.90
CA GLY A 149 -6.60 8.67 -5.23
C GLY A 149 -6.04 7.63 -6.22
N THR A 150 -6.68 7.56 -7.37
CA THR A 150 -6.24 6.75 -8.50
C THR A 150 -6.16 7.64 -9.76
N ASP A 151 -5.05 7.51 -10.50
CA ASP A 151 -4.88 8.27 -11.73
C ASP A 151 -5.81 7.74 -12.83
N PRO A 152 -6.44 8.63 -13.62
CA PRO A 152 -7.09 8.22 -14.87
C PRO A 152 -6.09 7.51 -15.78
N ALA A 153 -6.49 6.41 -16.38
CA ALA A 153 -5.64 5.66 -17.28
C ALA A 153 -6.42 5.14 -18.49
N PRO A 154 -5.80 4.91 -19.66
CA PRO A 154 -6.45 4.25 -20.78
C PRO A 154 -6.84 2.80 -20.40
N LEU A 155 -7.84 2.25 -21.08
CA LEU A 155 -8.19 0.84 -20.92
C LEU A 155 -7.05 -0.03 -21.45
N ALA A 156 -6.70 -1.07 -20.69
CA ALA A 156 -5.70 -2.04 -21.10
C ALA A 156 -6.15 -2.82 -22.34
N ARG A 157 -5.21 -3.08 -23.27
CA ARG A 157 -5.43 -3.90 -24.47
C ARG A 157 -5.46 -5.40 -24.16
N GLY A 158 -4.82 -5.79 -23.04
CA GLY A 158 -4.71 -7.18 -22.64
C GLY A 158 -3.69 -7.98 -23.46
N SER A 159 -3.65 -9.30 -23.26
CA SER A 159 -2.65 -10.20 -23.87
C SER A 159 -2.91 -10.55 -25.35
N GLY A 160 -3.99 -10.08 -25.96
CA GLY A 160 -4.36 -10.47 -27.33
C GLY A 160 -4.55 -11.99 -27.48
N ALA A 161 -4.07 -12.56 -28.60
CA ALA A 161 -4.15 -14.00 -28.88
C ALA A 161 -3.04 -14.83 -28.20
N GLY A 162 -2.15 -14.22 -27.47
CA GLY A 162 -1.05 -14.89 -26.78
C GLY A 162 -1.47 -15.56 -25.47
N PRO A 163 -0.49 -16.08 -24.69
CA PRO A 163 -0.72 -16.55 -23.34
C PRO A 163 -1.36 -15.49 -22.47
N VAL A 164 -2.21 -15.88 -21.52
CA VAL A 164 -2.84 -14.97 -20.59
C VAL A 164 -1.76 -14.24 -19.78
N ALA A 165 -1.62 -12.93 -19.97
CA ALA A 165 -0.64 -12.11 -19.30
C ALA A 165 -1.13 -11.76 -17.89
N LEU A 166 -0.46 -12.30 -16.88
CA LEU A 166 -0.67 -12.01 -15.48
C LEU A 166 0.34 -10.95 -15.03
N LEU A 167 -0.08 -9.99 -14.23
CA LEU A 167 0.80 -8.98 -13.65
C LEU A 167 0.59 -8.94 -12.13
N CYS A 168 1.68 -8.99 -11.38
CA CYS A 168 1.73 -8.76 -9.93
C CYS A 168 2.62 -7.53 -9.67
N VAL A 169 2.06 -6.46 -9.12
CA VAL A 169 2.79 -5.23 -8.83
C VAL A 169 2.95 -5.11 -7.32
N ALA A 170 4.10 -5.52 -6.82
CA ALA A 170 4.44 -5.48 -5.40
C ALA A 170 5.94 -5.71 -5.18
N ALA A 171 6.54 -5.03 -4.19
CA ALA A 171 7.87 -5.38 -3.69
C ALA A 171 7.87 -6.82 -3.15
N VAL A 172 8.98 -7.54 -3.31
CA VAL A 172 9.09 -8.92 -2.82
C VAL A 172 9.46 -8.90 -1.35
N HIS A 173 8.47 -9.06 -0.49
CA HIS A 173 8.63 -9.25 0.95
C HIS A 173 7.50 -10.10 1.53
N ARG A 174 7.65 -10.55 2.78
CA ARG A 174 6.74 -11.51 3.45
C ARG A 174 5.26 -11.13 3.36
N GLY A 175 4.92 -9.84 3.43
CA GLY A 175 3.54 -9.36 3.39
C GLY A 175 2.85 -9.44 2.03
N LYS A 176 3.59 -9.70 0.92
CA LYS A 176 3.05 -9.65 -0.46
C LYS A 176 2.73 -11.02 -1.08
N GLY A 177 3.01 -12.13 -0.38
CA GLY A 177 2.49 -13.45 -0.71
C GLY A 177 3.02 -14.10 -1.99
N HIS A 178 4.19 -13.71 -2.49
CA HIS A 178 4.76 -14.26 -3.73
C HIS A 178 4.97 -15.78 -3.68
N GLU A 179 5.32 -16.33 -2.51
CA GLU A 179 5.46 -17.80 -2.35
C GLU A 179 4.11 -18.51 -2.58
N ALA A 180 3.02 -17.99 -1.98
CA ALA A 180 1.68 -18.53 -2.18
C ALA A 180 1.23 -18.42 -3.65
N LEU A 181 1.60 -17.32 -4.33
CA LEU A 181 1.32 -17.15 -5.76
C LEU A 181 2.03 -18.18 -6.62
N LEU A 182 3.33 -18.41 -6.40
CA LEU A 182 4.09 -19.40 -7.15
C LEU A 182 3.55 -20.81 -6.91
N GLN A 183 3.22 -21.14 -5.66
CA GLN A 183 2.62 -22.43 -5.33
C GLN A 183 1.27 -22.60 -6.03
N ALA A 184 0.38 -21.63 -5.94
CA ALA A 184 -0.93 -21.68 -6.59
C ALA A 184 -0.81 -21.82 -8.11
N LEU A 185 0.10 -21.08 -8.77
CA LEU A 185 0.32 -21.17 -10.22
C LEU A 185 0.95 -22.49 -10.65
N SER A 186 1.71 -23.16 -9.80
CA SER A 186 2.24 -24.50 -10.12
C SER A 186 1.14 -25.54 -10.24
N GLU A 187 0.02 -25.34 -9.56
CA GLU A 187 -1.14 -26.24 -9.54
C GLU A 187 -2.12 -25.98 -10.71
N VAL A 188 -1.98 -24.83 -11.41
CA VAL A 188 -2.82 -24.51 -12.56
C VAL A 188 -2.47 -25.42 -13.75
N ALA A 189 -3.40 -26.29 -14.13
CA ALA A 189 -3.21 -27.27 -15.21
C ALA A 189 -3.03 -26.59 -16.59
N ASN A 190 -3.78 -25.51 -16.87
CA ASN A 190 -3.60 -24.73 -18.09
C ASN A 190 -2.24 -24.02 -18.07
N ARG A 191 -1.37 -24.31 -19.04
CA ARG A 191 -0.02 -23.73 -19.17
C ARG A 191 0.04 -22.48 -20.06
N GLY A 192 -1.07 -22.04 -20.63
CA GLY A 192 -1.18 -20.89 -21.53
C GLY A 192 -1.18 -19.53 -20.81
N TRP A 193 -0.29 -19.32 -19.84
CA TRP A 193 -0.15 -18.06 -19.10
C TRP A 193 1.33 -17.69 -18.89
N ARG A 194 1.58 -16.42 -18.66
CA ARG A 194 2.86 -15.85 -18.20
C ARG A 194 2.60 -14.85 -17.08
N LEU A 195 3.48 -14.80 -16.09
CA LEU A 195 3.43 -13.87 -14.98
C LEU A 195 4.63 -12.94 -15.01
N VAL A 196 4.38 -11.66 -14.88
CA VAL A 196 5.37 -10.64 -14.56
C VAL A 196 5.13 -10.17 -13.12
N CYS A 197 6.18 -10.20 -12.31
CA CYS A 197 6.25 -9.57 -11.00
C CYS A 197 7.11 -8.31 -11.11
N ALA A 198 6.52 -7.15 -10.89
CA ALA A 198 7.19 -5.84 -10.90
C ALA A 198 7.17 -5.24 -9.50
N GLY A 199 8.33 -4.84 -8.99
CA GLY A 199 8.51 -4.23 -7.68
C GLY A 199 9.87 -4.55 -7.07
N ASP A 200 10.23 -3.79 -6.05
CA ASP A 200 11.54 -3.82 -5.40
C ASP A 200 11.95 -5.24 -4.95
N LEU A 201 13.17 -5.61 -5.29
CA LEU A 201 13.82 -6.88 -4.94
C LEU A 201 14.92 -6.70 -3.88
N THR A 202 15.10 -5.51 -3.33
CA THR A 202 16.19 -5.20 -2.39
C THR A 202 15.73 -5.10 -0.95
N ARG A 203 14.42 -4.92 -0.73
CA ARG A 203 13.83 -4.67 0.58
C ARG A 203 13.90 -5.85 1.55
N ASP A 204 13.81 -7.08 1.04
CA ASP A 204 13.87 -8.34 1.81
C ASP A 204 14.66 -9.39 1.01
N PRO A 205 16.00 -9.32 1.03
CA PRO A 205 16.85 -10.20 0.22
C PRO A 205 16.63 -11.69 0.51
N ASP A 206 16.32 -12.03 1.75
CA ASP A 206 16.06 -13.43 2.15
C ASP A 206 14.77 -13.95 1.52
N MET A 207 13.72 -13.13 1.50
CA MET A 207 12.47 -13.48 0.82
C MET A 207 12.67 -13.60 -0.69
N VAL A 208 13.43 -12.70 -1.29
CA VAL A 208 13.77 -12.77 -2.72
C VAL A 208 14.50 -14.08 -3.02
N GLY A 209 15.51 -14.45 -2.22
CA GLY A 209 16.23 -15.72 -2.36
C GLY A 209 15.30 -16.94 -2.30
N ARG A 210 14.38 -16.96 -1.31
CA ARG A 210 13.38 -18.04 -1.20
C ARG A 210 12.46 -18.13 -2.39
N VAL A 211 11.92 -16.98 -2.84
CA VAL A 211 11.00 -16.91 -4.00
C VAL A 211 11.69 -17.37 -5.28
N MET A 212 12.95 -16.96 -5.53
CA MET A 212 13.72 -17.40 -6.70
C MET A 212 14.02 -18.89 -6.67
N THR A 213 14.40 -19.44 -5.52
CA THR A 213 14.61 -20.87 -5.30
C THR A 213 13.31 -21.64 -5.54
N MET A 214 12.20 -21.16 -5.01
CA MET A 214 10.88 -21.78 -5.20
C MET A 214 10.44 -21.76 -6.66
N ARG A 215 10.64 -20.64 -7.39
CA ARG A 215 10.38 -20.55 -8.82
C ARG A 215 11.11 -21.65 -9.61
N THR A 216 12.39 -21.86 -9.28
CA THR A 216 13.21 -22.91 -9.91
C THR A 216 12.71 -24.31 -9.56
N ARG A 217 12.45 -24.58 -8.28
CA ARG A 217 11.96 -25.89 -7.81
C ARG A 217 10.62 -26.29 -8.44
N LEU A 218 9.75 -25.30 -8.70
CA LEU A 218 8.43 -25.51 -9.32
C LEU A 218 8.46 -25.53 -10.85
N GLY A 219 9.63 -25.36 -11.48
CA GLY A 219 9.76 -25.34 -12.95
C GLY A 219 9.04 -24.18 -13.62
N LEU A 220 9.04 -23.00 -13.00
CA LEU A 220 8.31 -21.82 -13.45
C LEU A 220 9.19 -20.77 -14.15
N GLN A 221 10.49 -21.07 -14.40
CA GLN A 221 11.46 -20.08 -14.91
C GLN A 221 11.04 -19.46 -16.25
N ASP A 222 10.48 -20.28 -17.15
CA ASP A 222 10.08 -19.83 -18.49
C ASP A 222 8.75 -19.06 -18.53
N ARG A 223 8.01 -19.03 -17.41
CA ARG A 223 6.68 -18.44 -17.32
C ARG A 223 6.54 -17.33 -16.29
N VAL A 224 7.47 -17.22 -15.36
CA VAL A 224 7.47 -16.20 -14.29
C VAL A 224 8.73 -15.37 -14.37
N SER A 225 8.57 -14.07 -14.50
CA SER A 225 9.66 -13.09 -14.51
C SER A 225 9.53 -12.12 -13.34
N PHE A 226 10.65 -11.84 -12.68
CA PHE A 226 10.78 -10.79 -11.66
C PHE A 226 11.63 -9.68 -12.25
N LEU A 227 11.06 -8.50 -12.45
CA LEU A 227 11.69 -7.40 -13.18
C LEU A 227 12.34 -6.34 -12.28
N GLY A 228 12.14 -6.46 -10.96
CA GLY A 228 12.57 -5.39 -10.05
C GLY A 228 11.68 -4.15 -10.19
N ASP A 229 12.23 -3.04 -9.75
CA ASP A 229 11.54 -1.75 -9.81
C ASP A 229 11.55 -1.23 -11.26
N LEU A 230 10.39 -0.87 -11.77
CA LEU A 230 10.22 -0.40 -13.14
C LEU A 230 9.99 1.10 -13.18
N SER A 231 10.37 1.75 -14.28
CA SER A 231 9.94 3.13 -14.54
C SER A 231 8.39 3.19 -14.66
N ALA A 232 7.80 4.36 -14.49
CA ALA A 232 6.35 4.53 -14.69
C ALA A 232 5.92 4.16 -16.12
N SER A 233 6.75 4.47 -17.12
CA SER A 233 6.50 4.10 -18.51
C SER A 233 6.47 2.60 -18.71
N ASP A 234 7.51 1.90 -18.23
CA ASP A 234 7.62 0.45 -18.38
C ASP A 234 6.50 -0.29 -17.64
N LEU A 235 6.18 0.16 -16.42
CA LEU A 235 5.07 -0.40 -15.65
C LEU A 235 3.72 -0.20 -16.37
N ASN A 236 3.51 0.97 -17.00
CA ASN A 236 2.31 1.22 -17.80
C ASN A 236 2.19 0.28 -19.01
N GLU A 237 3.31 -0.08 -19.67
CA GLU A 237 3.30 -1.08 -20.74
C GLU A 237 2.89 -2.47 -20.23
N HIS A 238 3.35 -2.85 -19.03
CA HIS A 238 2.94 -4.13 -18.43
C HIS A 238 1.46 -4.13 -18.05
N TYR A 239 0.95 -3.04 -17.49
CA TYR A 239 -0.50 -2.90 -17.26
C TYR A 239 -1.30 -2.99 -18.55
N ASP A 240 -0.86 -2.30 -19.62
CA ASP A 240 -1.57 -2.27 -20.89
C ASP A 240 -1.70 -3.68 -21.54
N ARG A 241 -0.70 -4.53 -21.33
CA ARG A 241 -0.68 -5.92 -21.84
C ARG A 241 -1.31 -6.92 -20.87
N ALA A 242 -1.59 -6.55 -19.62
CA ALA A 242 -2.13 -7.46 -18.63
C ALA A 242 -3.58 -7.83 -18.93
N ALA A 243 -3.87 -9.13 -18.95
CA ALA A 243 -5.23 -9.67 -19.01
C ALA A 243 -5.82 -9.90 -17.62
N LEU A 244 -4.95 -9.95 -16.59
CA LEU A 244 -5.34 -10.21 -15.21
C LEU A 244 -4.28 -9.64 -14.25
N ILE A 245 -4.72 -8.92 -13.23
CA ILE A 245 -3.88 -8.57 -12.09
C ILE A 245 -4.00 -9.65 -11.02
N VAL A 246 -2.87 -10.01 -10.40
CA VAL A 246 -2.84 -10.90 -9.25
C VAL A 246 -2.22 -10.20 -8.06
N SER A 247 -2.97 -10.13 -6.96
CA SER A 247 -2.53 -9.52 -5.70
C SER A 247 -2.70 -10.53 -4.55
N PRO A 248 -1.69 -11.39 -4.30
CA PRO A 248 -1.76 -12.46 -3.30
C PRO A 248 -1.36 -11.98 -1.90
N SER A 249 -1.48 -10.70 -1.64
CA SER A 249 -0.96 -10.05 -0.44
C SER A 249 -1.58 -10.64 0.83
N ARG A 250 -0.73 -10.92 1.81
CA ARG A 250 -1.14 -11.30 3.17
C ARG A 250 -1.59 -10.08 3.97
N GLN A 251 -1.08 -8.93 3.59
CA GLN A 251 -1.42 -7.66 4.22
C GLN A 251 -1.41 -6.52 3.20
N GLU A 252 -2.52 -5.83 3.13
CA GLU A 252 -2.72 -4.57 2.43
C GLU A 252 -3.52 -3.62 3.31
N THR A 253 -3.36 -2.34 3.10
CA THR A 253 -4.24 -1.32 3.70
C THR A 253 -5.27 -0.85 2.70
N TYR A 254 -4.84 -0.38 1.54
CA TYR A 254 -5.72 0.06 0.46
C TYR A 254 -5.66 -0.86 -0.78
N GLY A 255 -4.46 -1.11 -1.30
CA GLY A 255 -4.26 -1.89 -2.53
C GLY A 255 -4.16 -0.99 -3.77
N MET A 256 -3.26 0.00 -3.76
CA MET A 256 -3.09 0.96 -4.87
C MET A 256 -2.86 0.27 -6.21
N ALA A 257 -2.04 -0.79 -6.27
CA ALA A 257 -1.80 -1.55 -7.50
C ALA A 257 -3.09 -2.21 -8.04
N VAL A 258 -4.00 -2.62 -7.16
CA VAL A 258 -5.34 -3.13 -7.54
C VAL A 258 -6.20 -1.99 -8.07
N ALA A 259 -6.21 -0.82 -7.41
CA ALA A 259 -6.93 0.36 -7.90
C ALA A 259 -6.44 0.81 -9.27
N ASP A 260 -5.11 0.83 -9.49
CA ASP A 260 -4.49 1.13 -10.77
C ASP A 260 -4.89 0.17 -11.89
N ALA A 261 -5.03 -1.11 -11.55
CA ALA A 261 -5.54 -2.12 -12.50
C ALA A 261 -7.01 -1.90 -12.84
N LEU A 262 -7.84 -1.65 -11.83
CA LEU A 262 -9.27 -1.37 -12.02
C LEU A 262 -9.48 -0.09 -12.85
N ALA A 263 -8.64 0.95 -12.66
CA ALA A 263 -8.64 2.16 -13.48
C ALA A 263 -8.37 1.88 -14.96
N ARG A 264 -7.70 0.78 -15.28
CA ARG A 264 -7.44 0.31 -16.64
C ARG A 264 -8.43 -0.76 -17.12
N GLY A 265 -9.46 -1.05 -16.33
CA GLY A 265 -10.45 -2.07 -16.64
C GLY A 265 -9.91 -3.51 -16.62
N ILE A 266 -8.81 -3.75 -15.91
CA ILE A 266 -8.19 -5.08 -15.81
C ILE A 266 -8.86 -5.83 -14.66
N PRO A 267 -9.33 -7.07 -14.87
CA PRO A 267 -9.89 -7.89 -13.81
C PRO A 267 -8.82 -8.36 -12.81
N VAL A 268 -9.26 -8.71 -11.61
CA VAL A 268 -8.38 -8.96 -10.46
C VAL A 268 -8.60 -10.37 -9.89
N VAL A 269 -7.52 -11.06 -9.55
CA VAL A 269 -7.53 -12.17 -8.57
C VAL A 269 -6.71 -11.74 -7.39
N ALA A 270 -7.31 -11.69 -6.20
CA ALA A 270 -6.64 -11.17 -5.02
C ALA A 270 -7.06 -11.88 -3.73
N THR A 271 -6.27 -11.73 -2.69
CA THR A 271 -6.61 -12.14 -1.33
C THR A 271 -7.44 -11.08 -0.61
N ALA A 272 -8.32 -11.54 0.30
CA ALA A 272 -9.24 -10.70 1.06
C ALA A 272 -8.51 -9.98 2.21
N THR A 273 -7.72 -8.95 1.88
CA THR A 273 -7.01 -8.14 2.88
C THR A 273 -7.21 -6.65 2.64
N GLY A 274 -7.26 -5.88 3.73
CA GLY A 274 -7.42 -4.43 3.67
C GLY A 274 -8.69 -3.99 2.95
N ALA A 275 -8.56 -3.01 2.06
CA ALA A 275 -9.67 -2.49 1.27
C ALA A 275 -9.94 -3.31 -0.02
N ILE A 276 -9.14 -4.33 -0.33
CA ILE A 276 -9.26 -5.10 -1.58
C ILE A 276 -10.67 -5.68 -1.80
N PRO A 277 -11.34 -6.30 -0.82
CA PRO A 277 -12.70 -6.80 -1.02
C PRO A 277 -13.70 -5.70 -1.42
N LYS A 278 -13.57 -4.50 -0.84
CA LYS A 278 -14.41 -3.33 -1.18
C LYS A 278 -14.08 -2.78 -2.57
N LEU A 279 -12.78 -2.70 -2.92
CA LEU A 279 -12.32 -2.19 -4.21
C LEU A 279 -12.77 -3.09 -5.37
N VAL A 280 -12.56 -4.39 -5.24
CA VAL A 280 -12.86 -5.37 -6.29
C VAL A 280 -14.35 -5.66 -6.37
N GLY A 281 -15.03 -5.68 -5.24
CA GLY A 281 -16.45 -6.09 -5.15
C GLY A 281 -16.65 -7.52 -5.68
N SER A 282 -17.89 -7.85 -6.04
CA SER A 282 -18.24 -9.14 -6.65
C SER A 282 -18.12 -9.16 -8.17
N GLU A 283 -17.89 -8.01 -8.80
CA GLU A 283 -18.02 -7.83 -10.24
C GLU A 283 -16.68 -7.68 -10.98
N ALA A 284 -15.62 -7.23 -10.30
CA ALA A 284 -14.36 -6.89 -10.99
C ALA A 284 -13.25 -7.91 -10.79
N GLY A 285 -13.51 -8.99 -10.05
CA GLY A 285 -12.49 -9.98 -9.79
C GLY A 285 -12.95 -11.14 -8.91
N LEU A 286 -12.00 -12.00 -8.58
CA LEU A 286 -12.17 -13.11 -7.65
C LEU A 286 -11.33 -12.82 -6.41
N VAL A 287 -11.97 -12.73 -5.26
CA VAL A 287 -11.31 -12.47 -3.97
C VAL A 287 -11.39 -13.73 -3.13
N VAL A 288 -10.23 -14.20 -2.64
CA VAL A 288 -10.09 -15.44 -1.88
C VAL A 288 -9.53 -15.18 -0.49
N PRO A 289 -9.71 -16.09 0.50
CA PRO A 289 -9.13 -15.90 1.82
C PRO A 289 -7.60 -15.76 1.80
N VAL A 290 -7.06 -15.00 2.75
CA VAL A 290 -5.60 -14.93 2.98
C VAL A 290 -5.08 -16.28 3.45
N ASP A 291 -3.87 -16.64 3.02
CA ASP A 291 -3.19 -17.90 3.36
C ASP A 291 -3.93 -19.17 2.86
N ASP A 292 -4.93 -19.04 1.99
CA ASP A 292 -5.61 -20.15 1.32
C ASP A 292 -5.09 -20.32 -0.11
N THR A 293 -3.98 -21.05 -0.24
CA THR A 293 -3.33 -21.30 -1.53
C THR A 293 -4.20 -22.12 -2.48
N ALA A 294 -5.03 -23.03 -1.96
CA ALA A 294 -5.93 -23.85 -2.78
C ALA A 294 -7.04 -23.00 -3.42
N SER A 295 -7.67 -22.11 -2.64
CA SER A 295 -8.65 -21.15 -3.18
C SER A 295 -8.01 -20.21 -4.20
N LEU A 296 -6.77 -19.76 -3.97
CA LEU A 296 -6.02 -18.94 -4.92
C LEU A 296 -5.74 -19.69 -6.23
N ALA A 297 -5.31 -20.96 -6.13
CA ALA A 297 -5.09 -21.81 -7.31
C ALA A 297 -6.38 -22.04 -8.11
N GLY A 298 -7.50 -22.30 -7.42
CA GLY A 298 -8.81 -22.44 -8.04
C GLY A 298 -9.28 -21.18 -8.74
N ALA A 299 -9.12 -20.00 -8.12
CA ALA A 299 -9.47 -18.71 -8.70
C ALA A 299 -8.60 -18.39 -9.93
N LEU A 300 -7.29 -18.64 -9.85
CA LEU A 300 -6.37 -18.48 -10.98
C LEU A 300 -6.69 -19.44 -12.12
N SER A 301 -6.96 -20.73 -11.82
CA SER A 301 -7.33 -21.73 -12.81
C SER A 301 -8.58 -21.31 -13.60
N ARG A 302 -9.61 -20.85 -12.91
CA ARG A 302 -10.85 -20.34 -13.53
C ARG A 302 -10.56 -19.09 -14.37
N ALA A 303 -9.89 -18.08 -13.81
CA ALA A 303 -9.62 -16.84 -14.51
C ALA A 303 -8.68 -17.02 -15.71
N ILE A 304 -7.75 -17.98 -15.67
CA ILE A 304 -6.85 -18.31 -16.80
C ILE A 304 -7.57 -19.16 -17.84
N GLY A 305 -8.36 -20.14 -17.43
CA GLY A 305 -9.01 -21.09 -18.32
C GLY A 305 -10.25 -20.56 -19.03
N ASP A 306 -10.97 -19.62 -18.42
CA ASP A 306 -12.26 -19.11 -18.88
C ASP A 306 -12.16 -17.68 -19.41
N ALA A 307 -12.18 -17.53 -20.74
CA ALA A 307 -12.10 -16.23 -21.40
C ALA A 307 -13.39 -15.40 -21.23
N ASP A 308 -14.55 -16.06 -21.11
CA ASP A 308 -15.84 -15.40 -20.92
C ASP A 308 -15.91 -14.80 -19.51
N LEU A 309 -15.45 -15.54 -18.50
CA LEU A 309 -15.31 -15.05 -17.15
C LEU A 309 -14.40 -13.83 -17.12
N ARG A 310 -13.22 -13.88 -17.76
CA ARG A 310 -12.33 -12.70 -17.81
C ARG A 310 -13.01 -11.49 -18.46
N ARG A 311 -13.77 -11.68 -19.55
CA ARG A 311 -14.52 -10.58 -20.19
C ARG A 311 -15.60 -10.01 -19.27
N LEU A 312 -16.31 -10.86 -18.55
CA LEU A 312 -17.32 -10.46 -17.56
C LEU A 312 -16.69 -9.63 -16.45
N LEU A 313 -15.60 -10.12 -15.85
CA LEU A 313 -14.88 -9.43 -14.78
C LEU A 313 -14.24 -8.11 -15.26
N ALA A 314 -13.72 -8.06 -16.49
CA ALA A 314 -13.21 -6.84 -17.10
C ALA A 314 -14.32 -5.78 -17.30
N ALA A 315 -15.52 -6.20 -17.70
CA ALA A 315 -16.67 -5.30 -17.74
C ALA A 315 -17.03 -4.77 -16.35
N GLY A 316 -16.94 -5.60 -15.31
CA GLY A 316 -17.07 -5.20 -13.91
C GLY A 316 -16.00 -4.17 -13.51
N ALA A 317 -14.75 -4.44 -13.83
CA ALA A 317 -13.63 -3.51 -13.54
C ALA A 317 -13.83 -2.13 -14.18
N ARG A 318 -14.39 -2.08 -15.41
CA ARG A 318 -14.76 -0.80 -16.06
C ARG A 318 -15.86 -0.05 -15.32
N ARG A 319 -16.81 -0.73 -14.68
CA ARG A 319 -17.82 -0.08 -13.82
C ARG A 319 -17.22 0.44 -12.51
N VAL A 320 -16.33 -0.35 -11.90
CA VAL A 320 -15.61 0.07 -10.68
C VAL A 320 -14.73 1.29 -10.96
N ARG A 321 -14.04 1.33 -12.09
CA ARG A 321 -13.24 2.47 -12.54
C ARG A 321 -13.95 3.83 -12.37
N ALA A 322 -15.23 3.89 -12.72
CA ALA A 322 -16.01 5.11 -12.65
C ALA A 322 -16.28 5.62 -11.22
N ARG A 323 -15.97 4.81 -10.21
CA ARG A 323 -16.22 5.10 -8.79
C ARG A 323 -14.93 5.21 -7.97
N LEU A 324 -13.76 5.03 -8.61
CA LEU A 324 -12.48 5.18 -7.90
C LEU A 324 -12.27 6.64 -7.49
N PRO A 325 -11.81 6.90 -6.25
CA PRO A 325 -11.49 8.25 -5.82
C PRO A 325 -10.34 8.83 -6.62
N THR A 326 -10.36 10.14 -6.83
CA THR A 326 -9.27 10.88 -7.49
C THR A 326 -8.26 11.39 -6.46
N TRP A 327 -7.06 11.78 -6.92
CA TRP A 327 -6.10 12.45 -6.06
C TRP A 327 -6.56 13.83 -5.61
N ASP A 328 -7.40 14.50 -6.41
CA ASP A 328 -8.02 15.78 -6.02
C ASP A 328 -9.01 15.58 -4.87
N ASP A 329 -9.80 14.49 -4.87
CA ASP A 329 -10.65 14.13 -3.75
C ASP A 329 -9.83 13.84 -2.48
N ALA A 330 -8.72 13.12 -2.62
CA ALA A 330 -7.81 12.83 -1.48
C ALA A 330 -7.21 14.13 -0.93
N ALA A 331 -6.73 15.03 -1.79
CA ALA A 331 -6.17 16.33 -1.40
C ALA A 331 -7.21 17.21 -0.71
N ALA A 332 -8.43 17.28 -1.23
CA ALA A 332 -9.52 18.06 -0.65
C ALA A 332 -9.90 17.54 0.75
N ARG A 333 -10.00 16.21 0.92
CA ARG A 333 -10.26 15.59 2.23
C ARG A 333 -9.11 15.82 3.21
N MET A 334 -7.86 15.73 2.75
CA MET A 334 -6.68 16.03 3.56
C MET A 334 -6.69 17.50 4.02
N ALA A 335 -6.96 18.44 3.11
CA ALA A 335 -7.07 19.86 3.43
C ALA A 335 -8.16 20.14 4.47
N ALA A 336 -9.33 19.52 4.34
CA ALA A 336 -10.41 19.63 5.32
C ALA A 336 -9.99 19.09 6.70
N ALA A 337 -9.36 17.91 6.75
CA ALA A 337 -8.84 17.32 7.98
C ALA A 337 -7.80 18.20 8.67
N LEU A 338 -6.87 18.79 7.91
CA LEU A 338 -5.84 19.68 8.43
C LEU A 338 -6.41 21.03 8.88
N THR A 339 -7.48 21.51 8.23
CA THR A 339 -8.16 22.76 8.63
C THR A 339 -8.78 22.60 10.02
N SER A 340 -9.37 21.44 10.33
CA SER A 340 -9.94 21.16 11.66
C SER A 340 -8.92 21.19 12.79
N LEU A 341 -7.62 20.95 12.53
CA LEU A 341 -6.53 21.14 13.50
C LEU A 341 -6.32 22.59 13.92
N GLY A 342 -7.00 23.56 13.30
CA GLY A 342 -6.83 24.99 13.54
C GLY A 342 -7.92 25.66 14.37
N THR A 343 -9.02 24.97 14.64
CA THR A 343 -10.25 25.54 15.22
C THR A 343 -10.51 25.12 16.67
N SER A 344 -9.55 24.46 17.33
CA SER A 344 -9.67 23.99 18.72
C SER A 344 -8.84 24.85 19.67
#